data_57ed49909453873a554b64b163fba975
#
_entry.id   57ed49909453873a554b64b163fba975
#
_cell.length_a   1.000
_cell.length_b   1.000
_cell.length_c   1.000
_cell.angle_alpha   90.00
_cell.angle_beta   90.00
_cell.angle_gamma   90.00
#
_symmetry.space_group_name_H-M   'P 1'
#
loop_
_entity.id
_entity.type
_entity.pdbx_description
1 polymer ?
#
loop_
_entity_poly.entity_id
_entity_poly.type
_entity_poly.pdbx_seq_one_letter_code
_entity_poly.pdbx_strand_id
1 'polypeptide(L)'
;MCIRDRNRIVLFIAGCCALLLSSCLGSDDTQYELSKDCQILSFSLSNDSIPGLKDVVFTIDQVDGKIFNIDSMPYGTKLDEKVICTVKLASTVYTCQVMQEAISDTLSYWNLEDSLDFSKPVKFVNTLWDGKTTKTYIAQVNIHQVVPDSMVWGVYKEGITDGAVKEEKVVVFGEGSGESYYMYTQPVNVNEGYRLYRSAVTDGKSWTELSVSGLPAGEVRLSQITAYEDAFYAVTTKGFLYSSADGQTWSLVENAPVIKAILGAIDVDDDFTAAGKQPSALSAVIDKNGTLVYGYMNEAKEWNEGTLLNEGFPLTGFGNLSYNSMFRARLLVVAGRDKDNKLTNTAWATDDGKVWAKLTDDETAPFDKQEGVAVAEYDDKIFMLSGINEAGKASSDIYLSRDGGVNWSLSDTLVVMPQEFKARGFSSIYVDKDNYMYLFGGKETNSSNVLNQIWRGRINRLGF
;
A
#
# COMPACT_ATOMS: atom_id res chain seq x y z
N MET A 1 -26.18 -82.45 -64.42
CA MET A 1 -25.51 -82.02 -63.18
C MET A 1 -25.92 -82.95 -62.06
N CYS A 2 -25.00 -83.71 -61.55
CA CYS A 2 -25.23 -84.97 -60.82
C CYS A 2 -25.76 -84.72 -59.41
N ILE A 3 -26.77 -85.44 -58.95
CA ILE A 3 -27.37 -85.37 -57.60
C ILE A 3 -26.33 -85.46 -56.47
N ARG A 4 -25.15 -85.96 -56.76
CA ARG A 4 -24.05 -86.14 -55.85
C ARG A 4 -23.37 -84.75 -55.41
N ASP A 5 -23.44 -83.74 -56.25
CA ASP A 5 -22.84 -82.42 -55.90
C ASP A 5 -23.81 -81.56 -55.05
N ARG A 6 -25.09 -81.78 -55.18
CA ARG A 6 -26.13 -81.08 -54.39
C ARG A 6 -26.10 -81.50 -52.92
N ASN A 7 -25.82 -82.78 -52.64
CA ASN A 7 -25.66 -83.24 -51.25
C ASN A 7 -24.34 -82.78 -50.57
N ARG A 8 -23.28 -82.57 -51.36
CA ARG A 8 -22.00 -81.98 -50.84
C ARG A 8 -22.14 -80.50 -50.50
N ILE A 9 -22.89 -79.77 -51.30
CA ILE A 9 -23.15 -78.33 -51.03
C ILE A 9 -24.08 -78.20 -49.82
N VAL A 10 -25.09 -79.02 -49.65
CA VAL A 10 -25.97 -78.99 -48.48
C VAL A 10 -25.25 -79.43 -47.23
N LEU A 11 -24.31 -80.39 -47.26
CA LEU A 11 -23.47 -80.77 -46.13
C LEU A 11 -22.46 -79.66 -45.76
N PHE A 12 -21.93 -78.96 -46.76
CA PHE A 12 -21.01 -77.83 -46.51
C PHE A 12 -21.73 -76.66 -45.92
N ILE A 13 -22.93 -76.33 -46.38
CA ILE A 13 -23.76 -75.25 -45.80
C ILE A 13 -24.28 -75.66 -44.42
N ALA A 14 -24.63 -76.90 -44.16
CA ALA A 14 -25.02 -77.38 -42.83
C ALA A 14 -23.84 -77.39 -41.87
N GLY A 15 -22.58 -77.66 -42.31
CA GLY A 15 -21.36 -77.60 -41.53
C GLY A 15 -20.94 -76.18 -41.18
N CYS A 16 -21.11 -75.26 -42.16
CA CYS A 16 -20.85 -73.84 -41.90
C CYS A 16 -21.91 -73.21 -40.98
N CYS A 17 -23.16 -73.55 -41.05
CA CYS A 17 -24.19 -73.10 -40.12
C CYS A 17 -24.01 -73.68 -38.72
N ALA A 18 -23.54 -74.93 -38.56
CA ALA A 18 -23.21 -75.48 -37.24
C ALA A 18 -22.01 -74.83 -36.58
N LEU A 19 -21.01 -74.40 -37.38
CA LEU A 19 -19.86 -73.65 -36.88
C LEU A 19 -20.19 -72.21 -36.51
N LEU A 20 -21.18 -71.60 -37.12
CA LEU A 20 -21.66 -70.27 -36.80
C LEU A 20 -22.57 -70.25 -35.56
N LEU A 21 -23.17 -71.32 -35.18
CA LEU A 21 -24.01 -71.41 -33.98
C LEU A 21 -23.23 -71.81 -32.72
N SER A 22 -22.02 -72.33 -32.85
CA SER A 22 -21.14 -72.57 -31.67
C SER A 22 -20.34 -71.37 -31.23
N SER A 23 -20.39 -70.24 -31.98
CA SER A 23 -19.71 -68.99 -31.64
C SER A 23 -20.54 -68.09 -30.73
N CYS A 24 -21.74 -68.40 -30.34
CA CYS A 24 -22.62 -67.58 -29.53
C CYS A 24 -22.98 -68.18 -28.16
N LEU A 25 -22.25 -69.20 -27.69
CA LEU A 25 -22.42 -69.76 -26.33
C LEU A 25 -21.10 -69.62 -25.51
N GLY A 26 -20.36 -68.52 -25.72
CA GLY A 26 -19.48 -68.03 -24.68
C GLY A 26 -20.35 -67.32 -23.67
N SER A 27 -20.52 -67.88 -22.48
CA SER A 27 -20.90 -67.08 -21.35
C SER A 27 -19.76 -66.02 -21.18
N ASP A 28 -19.97 -64.88 -21.78
CA ASP A 28 -19.25 -63.71 -21.34
C ASP A 28 -19.67 -63.48 -19.87
N ASP A 29 -19.03 -64.18 -18.97
CA ASP A 29 -18.72 -63.66 -17.66
C ASP A 29 -17.79 -62.45 -17.91
N THR A 30 -18.37 -61.37 -18.39
CA THR A 30 -17.73 -60.06 -18.24
C THR A 30 -17.61 -59.89 -16.73
N GLN A 31 -16.51 -60.38 -16.16
CA GLN A 31 -16.03 -59.88 -14.90
C GLN A 31 -15.82 -58.41 -15.18
N TYR A 32 -16.79 -57.57 -14.78
CA TYR A 32 -16.62 -56.17 -14.68
C TYR A 32 -15.52 -55.96 -13.64
N GLU A 33 -14.28 -55.83 -14.12
CA GLU A 33 -13.20 -55.36 -13.23
C GLU A 33 -13.64 -54.02 -12.72
N LEU A 34 -14.07 -53.99 -11.46
CA LEU A 34 -14.34 -52.75 -10.75
C LEU A 34 -13.09 -51.90 -10.81
N SER A 35 -13.24 -50.70 -11.37
CA SER A 35 -12.14 -49.75 -11.43
C SER A 35 -11.48 -49.60 -10.05
N LYS A 36 -10.18 -49.60 -10.01
CA LYS A 36 -9.38 -49.42 -8.78
C LYS A 36 -9.09 -47.93 -8.49
N ASP A 37 -9.86 -47.03 -9.08
CA ASP A 37 -9.66 -45.60 -8.97
C ASP A 37 -10.84 -44.92 -8.27
N CYS A 38 -10.60 -44.32 -7.11
CA CYS A 38 -11.58 -43.55 -6.33
C CYS A 38 -11.24 -42.06 -6.26
N GLN A 39 -10.51 -41.54 -7.26
CA GLN A 39 -10.12 -40.14 -7.34
C GLN A 39 -11.32 -39.23 -7.63
N ILE A 40 -11.24 -38.01 -7.08
CA ILE A 40 -12.13 -36.90 -7.45
C ILE A 40 -11.56 -36.25 -8.72
N LEU A 41 -12.34 -36.26 -9.81
CA LEU A 41 -11.95 -35.69 -11.10
C LEU A 41 -12.40 -34.24 -11.26
N SER A 42 -13.53 -33.87 -10.68
CA SER A 42 -14.00 -32.49 -10.64
C SER A 42 -14.67 -32.19 -9.30
N PHE A 43 -14.56 -30.94 -8.90
CA PHE A 43 -15.12 -30.42 -7.66
C PHE A 43 -15.68 -29.02 -7.93
N SER A 44 -16.89 -28.77 -7.49
CA SER A 44 -17.51 -27.45 -7.56
C SER A 44 -18.44 -27.22 -6.37
N LEU A 45 -18.62 -25.96 -6.01
CA LEU A 45 -19.49 -25.52 -4.94
C LEU A 45 -20.54 -24.57 -5.49
N SER A 46 -21.74 -24.61 -4.92
CA SER A 46 -22.80 -23.66 -5.26
C SER A 46 -23.69 -23.34 -4.07
N ASN A 47 -24.09 -22.07 -3.98
CA ASN A 47 -25.16 -21.56 -3.13
C ASN A 47 -25.59 -20.22 -3.72
N ASP A 48 -26.88 -20.06 -4.02
CA ASP A 48 -27.41 -18.84 -4.66
C ASP A 48 -27.32 -17.60 -3.74
N SER A 49 -27.19 -17.79 -2.42
CA SER A 49 -27.01 -16.71 -1.45
C SER A 49 -25.55 -16.22 -1.35
N ILE A 50 -24.60 -16.95 -1.95
CA ILE A 50 -23.16 -16.61 -1.89
C ILE A 50 -22.69 -16.16 -3.28
N PRO A 51 -22.57 -14.84 -3.51
CA PRO A 51 -22.20 -14.32 -4.82
C PRO A 51 -20.84 -14.85 -5.29
N GLY A 52 -20.78 -15.31 -6.55
CA GLY A 52 -19.56 -15.77 -7.20
C GLY A 52 -19.11 -17.18 -6.82
N LEU A 53 -19.72 -17.86 -5.84
CA LEU A 53 -19.27 -19.18 -5.40
C LEU A 53 -19.32 -20.24 -6.53
N LYS A 54 -20.35 -20.21 -7.36
CA LYS A 54 -20.52 -21.13 -8.48
C LYS A 54 -19.49 -20.98 -9.60
N ASP A 55 -18.85 -19.81 -9.67
CA ASP A 55 -17.86 -19.47 -10.69
C ASP A 55 -16.42 -19.77 -10.23
N VAL A 56 -16.26 -20.21 -8.97
CA VAL A 56 -14.95 -20.55 -8.39
C VAL A 56 -14.38 -21.79 -9.05
N VAL A 57 -13.15 -21.68 -9.52
CA VAL A 57 -12.39 -22.81 -10.08
C VAL A 57 -11.55 -23.45 -9.00
N PHE A 58 -11.75 -24.76 -8.78
CA PHE A 58 -11.00 -25.53 -7.81
C PHE A 58 -9.89 -26.34 -8.47
N THR A 59 -8.70 -26.28 -7.91
CA THR A 59 -7.57 -27.14 -8.24
C THR A 59 -7.63 -28.39 -7.36
N ILE A 60 -7.45 -29.56 -7.98
CA ILE A 60 -7.42 -30.85 -7.29
C ILE A 60 -6.00 -31.41 -7.38
N ASP A 61 -5.28 -31.35 -6.27
CA ASP A 61 -3.97 -31.99 -6.14
C ASP A 61 -4.16 -33.47 -5.81
N GLN A 62 -3.91 -34.31 -6.82
CA GLN A 62 -4.06 -35.75 -6.71
C GLN A 62 -2.93 -36.39 -5.87
N VAL A 63 -1.79 -35.73 -5.71
CA VAL A 63 -0.65 -36.28 -4.95
C VAL A 63 -0.88 -36.05 -3.46
N ASP A 64 -1.08 -34.79 -3.08
CA ASP A 64 -1.27 -34.40 -1.68
C ASP A 64 -2.70 -34.60 -1.17
N GLY A 65 -3.68 -34.87 -2.06
CA GLY A 65 -5.07 -34.97 -1.69
C GLY A 65 -5.66 -33.64 -1.22
N LYS A 66 -5.35 -32.54 -1.90
CA LYS A 66 -5.85 -31.20 -1.57
C LYS A 66 -6.78 -30.69 -2.66
N ILE A 67 -7.83 -30.00 -2.26
CA ILE A 67 -8.75 -29.30 -3.16
C ILE A 67 -8.86 -27.86 -2.68
N PHE A 68 -8.51 -26.91 -3.54
CA PHE A 68 -8.51 -25.49 -3.18
C PHE A 68 -8.69 -24.59 -4.40
N ASN A 69 -9.17 -23.39 -4.19
CA ASN A 69 -9.22 -22.34 -5.20
C ASN A 69 -7.91 -21.52 -5.15
N ILE A 70 -7.32 -21.25 -6.32
CA ILE A 70 -6.13 -20.39 -6.45
C ILE A 70 -6.56 -18.93 -6.24
N ASP A 71 -7.59 -18.50 -6.97
CA ASP A 71 -8.17 -17.17 -6.80
C ASP A 71 -9.09 -17.18 -5.58
N SER A 72 -8.67 -16.49 -4.52
CA SER A 72 -9.45 -16.43 -3.27
C SER A 72 -10.77 -15.71 -3.47
N MET A 73 -11.80 -16.14 -2.75
CA MET A 73 -13.08 -15.44 -2.70
C MET A 73 -12.93 -14.08 -1.98
N PRO A 74 -13.82 -13.11 -2.24
CA PRO A 74 -13.78 -11.80 -1.61
C PRO A 74 -13.76 -11.87 -0.08
N TYR A 75 -13.09 -10.89 0.53
CA TYR A 75 -13.08 -10.72 1.99
C TYR A 75 -14.52 -10.66 2.55
N GLY A 76 -14.73 -11.35 3.65
CA GLY A 76 -16.02 -11.39 4.32
C GLY A 76 -17.01 -12.39 3.74
N THR A 77 -16.65 -13.19 2.71
CA THR A 77 -17.47 -14.29 2.24
C THR A 77 -17.73 -15.28 3.39
N LYS A 78 -19.00 -15.58 3.65
CA LYS A 78 -19.41 -16.55 4.67
C LYS A 78 -19.77 -17.87 3.98
N LEU A 79 -19.22 -18.96 4.46
CA LEU A 79 -19.41 -20.32 3.98
C LEU A 79 -20.06 -21.24 5.03
N ASP A 80 -20.61 -20.66 6.09
CA ASP A 80 -21.35 -21.33 7.18
C ASP A 80 -22.80 -21.67 6.81
N GLU A 81 -23.24 -21.24 5.63
CA GLU A 81 -24.52 -21.63 5.05
C GLU A 81 -24.42 -23.00 4.35
N LYS A 82 -25.59 -23.57 4.01
CA LYS A 82 -25.68 -24.83 3.29
C LYS A 82 -25.10 -24.70 1.88
N VAL A 83 -23.88 -25.17 1.70
CA VAL A 83 -23.19 -25.18 0.39
C VAL A 83 -23.41 -26.53 -0.28
N ILE A 84 -23.95 -26.50 -1.49
CA ILE A 84 -24.06 -27.70 -2.32
C ILE A 84 -22.71 -28.00 -2.93
N CYS A 85 -22.18 -29.19 -2.63
CA CYS A 85 -20.92 -29.69 -3.16
C CYS A 85 -21.20 -30.72 -4.27
N THR A 86 -20.68 -30.49 -5.46
CA THR A 86 -20.78 -31.43 -6.57
C THR A 86 -19.40 -32.00 -6.87
N VAL A 87 -19.28 -33.34 -6.81
CA VAL A 87 -18.05 -34.05 -7.12
C VAL A 87 -18.28 -35.05 -8.25
N LYS A 88 -17.31 -35.17 -9.15
CA LYS A 88 -17.27 -36.25 -10.13
C LYS A 88 -16.14 -37.20 -9.75
N LEU A 89 -16.47 -38.44 -9.51
CA LEU A 89 -15.53 -39.51 -9.19
C LEU A 89 -15.06 -40.23 -10.44
N ALA A 90 -13.85 -40.79 -10.40
CA ALA A 90 -13.29 -41.61 -11.49
C ALA A 90 -14.09 -42.90 -11.72
N SER A 91 -14.64 -43.46 -10.64
CA SER A 91 -15.50 -44.62 -10.70
C SER A 91 -16.54 -44.61 -9.57
N THR A 92 -17.51 -45.55 -9.62
CA THR A 92 -18.46 -45.72 -8.52
C THR A 92 -17.75 -46.24 -7.29
N VAL A 93 -17.89 -45.51 -6.17
CA VAL A 93 -17.33 -45.87 -4.87
C VAL A 93 -18.35 -46.62 -4.01
N TYR A 94 -17.87 -47.43 -3.07
CA TYR A 94 -18.70 -48.08 -2.07
C TYR A 94 -19.26 -47.09 -1.06
N THR A 95 -18.38 -46.20 -0.53
CA THR A 95 -18.79 -45.12 0.36
C THR A 95 -18.02 -43.85 0.06
N CYS A 96 -18.72 -42.75 0.22
CA CYS A 96 -18.10 -41.43 0.39
C CYS A 96 -18.42 -40.91 1.79
N GLN A 97 -17.40 -40.69 2.61
CA GLN A 97 -17.55 -40.16 3.95
C GLN A 97 -16.94 -38.78 4.01
N VAL A 98 -17.54 -37.90 4.82
CA VAL A 98 -17.05 -36.54 5.05
C VAL A 98 -16.86 -36.27 6.55
N MET A 99 -15.87 -35.46 6.85
CA MET A 99 -15.68 -34.85 8.16
C MET A 99 -15.66 -33.33 7.95
N GLN A 100 -16.59 -32.65 8.57
CA GLN A 100 -16.73 -31.20 8.54
C GLN A 100 -16.19 -30.65 9.85
N GLU A 101 -14.96 -30.14 9.88
CA GLU A 101 -14.34 -29.61 11.10
C GLU A 101 -15.17 -28.53 11.79
N ALA A 102 -16.02 -27.81 11.05
CA ALA A 102 -16.93 -26.81 11.59
C ALA A 102 -18.02 -27.43 12.49
N ILE A 103 -18.36 -28.72 12.26
CA ILE A 103 -19.48 -29.40 12.92
C ILE A 103 -19.00 -30.51 13.86
N SER A 104 -18.12 -31.40 13.39
CA SER A 104 -17.67 -32.60 14.12
C SER A 104 -16.34 -33.13 13.60
N ASP A 105 -15.54 -33.70 14.50
CA ASP A 105 -14.29 -34.41 14.17
C ASP A 105 -14.50 -35.86 13.70
N THR A 106 -15.74 -36.27 13.46
CA THR A 106 -16.08 -37.64 13.08
C THR A 106 -16.46 -37.73 11.61
N LEU A 107 -16.01 -38.81 10.95
CA LEU A 107 -16.43 -39.14 9.59
C LEU A 107 -17.91 -39.61 9.60
N SER A 108 -18.72 -39.04 8.74
CA SER A 108 -20.11 -39.40 8.49
C SER A 108 -20.32 -39.77 7.03
N TYR A 109 -21.30 -40.67 6.77
CA TYR A 109 -21.68 -40.97 5.40
C TYR A 109 -22.26 -39.73 4.71
N TRP A 110 -21.85 -39.52 3.47
CA TRP A 110 -22.36 -38.45 2.61
C TRP A 110 -22.96 -39.04 1.34
N ASN A 111 -24.17 -38.64 1.02
CA ASN A 111 -24.93 -39.16 -0.12
C ASN A 111 -24.63 -38.45 -1.45
N LEU A 112 -23.62 -37.54 -1.48
CA LEU A 112 -23.24 -36.70 -2.63
C LEU A 112 -24.24 -35.57 -2.97
N GLU A 113 -25.32 -35.42 -2.21
CA GLU A 113 -26.38 -34.43 -2.45
C GLU A 113 -26.56 -33.47 -1.26
N ASP A 114 -26.30 -33.96 -0.04
CA ASP A 114 -26.43 -33.11 1.16
C ASP A 114 -25.44 -31.95 1.15
N SER A 115 -25.94 -30.79 1.55
CA SER A 115 -25.12 -29.59 1.69
C SER A 115 -24.08 -29.74 2.82
N LEU A 116 -22.94 -29.12 2.63
CA LEU A 116 -21.81 -29.14 3.57
C LEU A 116 -21.46 -27.72 4.03
N ASP A 117 -20.86 -27.63 5.22
CA ASP A 117 -20.30 -26.39 5.77
C ASP A 117 -18.83 -26.28 5.43
N PHE A 118 -18.46 -25.27 4.62
CA PHE A 118 -17.09 -24.97 4.20
C PHE A 118 -16.47 -23.79 4.93
N SER A 119 -17.02 -23.37 6.05
CA SER A 119 -16.39 -22.33 6.92
C SER A 119 -15.04 -22.79 7.47
N LYS A 120 -14.82 -24.11 7.50
CA LYS A 120 -13.54 -24.78 7.77
C LYS A 120 -13.28 -25.86 6.74
N PRO A 121 -12.05 -26.43 6.67
CA PRO A 121 -11.76 -27.51 5.75
C PRO A 121 -12.69 -28.71 5.91
N VAL A 122 -13.07 -29.29 4.78
CA VAL A 122 -13.89 -30.51 4.72
C VAL A 122 -13.03 -31.67 4.21
N LYS A 123 -12.94 -32.73 5.00
CA LYS A 123 -12.23 -33.95 4.62
C LYS A 123 -13.18 -34.92 3.94
N PHE A 124 -12.82 -35.40 2.76
CA PHE A 124 -13.52 -36.45 2.00
C PHE A 124 -12.72 -37.74 2.05
N VAL A 125 -13.38 -38.85 2.28
CA VAL A 125 -12.80 -40.19 2.24
C VAL A 125 -13.64 -41.08 1.34
N ASN A 126 -13.12 -41.39 0.16
CA ASN A 126 -13.73 -42.27 -0.80
C ASN A 126 -13.20 -43.70 -0.62
N THR A 127 -14.07 -44.69 -0.53
CA THR A 127 -13.70 -46.09 -0.37
C THR A 127 -14.30 -46.92 -1.50
N LEU A 128 -13.47 -47.75 -2.15
CA LEU A 128 -13.92 -48.65 -3.20
C LEU A 128 -14.68 -49.88 -2.62
N TRP A 129 -15.31 -50.61 -3.52
CA TRP A 129 -16.08 -51.84 -3.20
C TRP A 129 -15.24 -52.97 -2.58
N ASP A 130 -13.90 -52.90 -2.66
CA ASP A 130 -12.99 -53.82 -1.98
C ASP A 130 -12.88 -53.57 -0.46
N GLY A 131 -13.43 -52.45 0.01
CA GLY A 131 -13.42 -52.03 1.39
C GLY A 131 -12.02 -51.67 1.94
N LYS A 132 -11.00 -51.68 1.08
CA LYS A 132 -9.58 -51.45 1.46
C LYS A 132 -8.96 -50.26 0.74
N THR A 133 -9.27 -50.10 -0.53
CA THR A 133 -8.70 -49.00 -1.32
C THR A 133 -9.45 -47.71 -0.98
N THR A 134 -8.74 -46.74 -0.44
CA THR A 134 -9.28 -45.42 -0.06
C THR A 134 -8.45 -44.29 -0.64
N LYS A 135 -9.10 -43.17 -0.94
CA LYS A 135 -8.45 -41.89 -1.27
C LYS A 135 -9.05 -40.78 -0.42
N THR A 136 -8.17 -40.01 0.19
CA THR A 136 -8.55 -38.91 1.07
C THR A 136 -8.24 -37.58 0.40
N TYR A 137 -9.15 -36.61 0.55
CA TYR A 137 -8.96 -35.21 0.14
C TYR A 137 -9.34 -34.28 1.27
N ILE A 138 -8.64 -33.16 1.34
CA ILE A 138 -8.99 -32.02 2.19
C ILE A 138 -9.34 -30.86 1.27
N ALA A 139 -10.63 -30.49 1.27
CA ALA A 139 -11.12 -29.36 0.50
C ALA A 139 -11.19 -28.12 1.38
N GLN A 140 -10.55 -27.05 0.94
CA GLN A 140 -10.54 -25.76 1.60
C GLN A 140 -10.89 -24.66 0.60
N VAL A 141 -11.77 -23.75 0.98
CA VAL A 141 -12.07 -22.55 0.20
C VAL A 141 -11.20 -21.41 0.74
N ASN A 142 -10.33 -20.89 -0.12
CA ASN A 142 -9.52 -19.73 0.21
C ASN A 142 -10.37 -18.46 0.08
N ILE A 143 -10.39 -17.64 1.13
CA ILE A 143 -11.08 -16.35 1.21
C ILE A 143 -10.04 -15.31 1.58
N HIS A 144 -10.05 -14.15 0.93
CA HIS A 144 -9.19 -13.04 1.30
C HIS A 144 -9.38 -12.66 2.76
N GLN A 145 -8.28 -12.54 3.50
CA GLN A 145 -8.31 -12.17 4.93
C GLN A 145 -8.39 -10.66 5.14
N VAL A 146 -8.21 -9.87 4.09
CA VAL A 146 -8.28 -8.42 4.07
C VAL A 146 -8.96 -7.94 2.79
N VAL A 147 -9.45 -6.70 2.78
CA VAL A 147 -9.88 -6.05 1.53
C VAL A 147 -8.62 -5.68 0.74
N PRO A 148 -8.42 -6.25 -0.47
CA PRO A 148 -7.25 -5.91 -1.30
C PRO A 148 -7.23 -4.42 -1.64
N ASP A 149 -6.02 -3.88 -1.80
CA ASP A 149 -5.76 -2.49 -2.20
C ASP A 149 -6.39 -1.42 -1.28
N SER A 150 -6.97 -1.83 -0.16
CA SER A 150 -7.46 -0.89 0.86
C SER A 150 -6.32 -0.40 1.75
N MET A 151 -6.35 0.88 2.10
CA MET A 151 -5.43 1.46 3.05
C MET A 151 -5.97 1.34 4.47
N VAL A 152 -5.23 0.66 5.34
CA VAL A 152 -5.58 0.47 6.75
C VAL A 152 -4.72 1.39 7.60
N TRP A 153 -5.38 2.23 8.37
CA TRP A 153 -4.74 3.16 9.31
C TRP A 153 -5.02 2.77 10.75
N GLY A 154 -4.07 3.08 11.63
CA GLY A 154 -4.25 2.97 13.07
C GLY A 154 -3.38 3.98 13.81
N VAL A 155 -3.78 4.32 15.03
CA VAL A 155 -2.95 5.11 15.94
C VAL A 155 -1.73 4.29 16.31
N TYR A 156 -0.55 4.80 15.99
CA TYR A 156 0.72 4.12 16.24
C TYR A 156 1.30 4.48 17.60
N LYS A 157 1.22 5.77 17.98
CA LYS A 157 1.71 6.29 19.25
C LYS A 157 0.91 7.52 19.64
N GLU A 158 0.67 7.69 20.94
CA GLU A 158 0.11 8.89 21.55
C GLU A 158 0.99 9.33 22.72
N GLY A 159 0.89 10.60 23.09
CA GLY A 159 1.56 11.13 24.27
C GLY A 159 3.08 11.15 24.12
N ILE A 160 3.60 11.81 23.09
CA ILE A 160 5.04 11.96 22.85
C ILE A 160 5.59 13.17 23.59
N THR A 161 4.85 14.29 23.52
CA THR A 161 5.27 15.57 24.09
C THR A 161 4.54 15.84 25.39
N ASP A 162 5.24 16.47 26.33
CA ASP A 162 4.66 16.98 27.56
C ASP A 162 4.09 18.40 27.33
N GLY A 163 2.79 18.56 27.53
CA GLY A 163 2.09 19.83 27.38
C GLY A 163 1.64 20.13 25.94
N ALA A 164 1.01 21.32 25.77
CA ALA A 164 0.46 21.75 24.49
C ALA A 164 1.56 22.32 23.58
N VAL A 165 1.55 21.88 22.33
CA VAL A 165 2.49 22.26 21.29
C VAL A 165 1.79 23.14 20.27
N LYS A 166 2.42 24.28 19.93
CA LYS A 166 1.92 25.23 18.92
C LYS A 166 2.28 24.81 17.51
N GLU A 167 3.52 24.37 17.30
CA GLU A 167 4.04 23.94 15.98
C GLU A 167 4.92 22.71 16.15
N GLU A 168 4.92 21.87 15.14
CA GLU A 168 5.69 20.64 15.07
C GLU A 168 6.25 20.43 13.66
N LYS A 169 7.45 19.90 13.56
CA LYS A 169 8.05 19.40 12.33
C LYS A 169 8.88 18.16 12.64
N VAL A 170 8.63 17.10 11.90
CA VAL A 170 9.48 15.90 11.93
C VAL A 170 10.40 15.92 10.71
N VAL A 171 11.67 15.66 10.95
CA VAL A 171 12.70 15.47 9.93
C VAL A 171 13.34 14.11 10.19
N VAL A 172 13.54 13.33 9.14
CA VAL A 172 14.31 12.08 9.23
C VAL A 172 15.75 12.38 8.87
N PHE A 173 16.69 11.88 9.67
CA PHE A 173 18.11 12.10 9.45
C PHE A 173 18.95 10.93 9.95
N GLY A 174 20.08 10.70 9.27
CA GLY A 174 21.00 9.59 9.52
C GLY A 174 20.92 8.54 8.42
N GLU A 175 21.77 7.53 8.51
CA GLU A 175 21.87 6.46 7.54
C GLU A 175 21.70 5.08 8.17
N GLY A 176 21.05 4.19 7.45
CA GLY A 176 20.91 2.79 7.82
C GLY A 176 20.31 2.59 9.21
N SER A 177 21.01 1.88 10.10
CA SER A 177 20.55 1.64 11.48
C SER A 177 20.61 2.86 12.39
N GLY A 178 21.26 3.95 11.96
CA GLY A 178 21.36 5.23 12.68
C GLY A 178 20.25 6.21 12.34
N GLU A 179 19.43 5.91 11.33
CA GLU A 179 18.34 6.77 10.89
C GLU A 179 17.32 6.99 12.00
N SER A 180 16.98 8.24 12.23
CA SER A 180 16.11 8.65 13.34
C SER A 180 15.14 9.75 12.94
N TYR A 181 13.97 9.72 13.56
CA TYR A 181 13.05 10.86 13.58
C TYR A 181 13.55 11.91 14.53
N TYR A 182 13.60 13.16 14.08
CA TYR A 182 13.88 14.36 14.85
C TYR A 182 12.63 15.24 14.82
N MET A 183 11.86 15.24 15.91
CA MET A 183 10.63 16.01 16.04
C MET A 183 10.93 17.31 16.80
N TYR A 184 10.98 18.40 16.06
CA TYR A 184 11.07 19.74 16.60
C TYR A 184 9.69 20.25 16.97
N THR A 185 9.56 20.83 18.17
CA THR A 185 8.31 21.38 18.65
C THR A 185 8.50 22.76 19.21
N GLN A 186 7.47 23.60 19.04
CA GLN A 186 7.39 24.89 19.70
C GLN A 186 6.27 24.86 20.73
N PRO A 187 6.56 25.03 22.03
CA PRO A 187 5.55 25.20 23.06
C PRO A 187 4.61 26.37 22.78
N VAL A 188 3.44 26.38 23.38
CA VAL A 188 2.49 27.52 23.26
C VAL A 188 3.15 28.82 23.80
N ASN A 189 3.90 28.70 24.88
CA ASN A 189 4.77 29.81 25.35
C ASN A 189 6.07 29.82 24.53
N VAL A 190 6.13 30.64 23.51
CA VAL A 190 7.30 30.76 22.60
C VAL A 190 8.60 31.12 23.28
N ASN A 191 8.56 31.76 24.49
CA ASN A 191 9.75 32.11 25.24
C ASN A 191 10.47 30.92 25.88
N GLU A 192 9.81 29.76 25.93
CA GLU A 192 10.46 28.51 26.39
C GLU A 192 11.44 27.92 25.34
N GLY A 193 11.51 28.54 24.16
CA GLY A 193 12.36 28.06 23.06
C GLY A 193 11.76 26.83 22.35
N TYR A 194 12.64 26.04 21.71
CA TYR A 194 12.25 24.83 20.98
C TYR A 194 12.64 23.61 21.78
N ARG A 195 11.87 22.52 21.61
CA ARG A 195 12.20 21.21 22.14
C ARG A 195 12.40 20.25 20.99
N LEU A 196 13.23 19.25 21.20
CA LEU A 196 13.51 18.18 20.25
C LEU A 196 13.20 16.84 20.90
N TYR A 197 12.45 16.02 20.20
CA TYR A 197 12.24 14.63 20.57
C TYR A 197 12.84 13.73 19.47
N ARG A 198 13.59 12.72 19.88
CA ARG A 198 14.26 11.79 18.97
C ARG A 198 13.78 10.36 19.20
N SER A 199 13.54 9.63 18.10
CA SER A 199 13.27 8.19 18.10
C SER A 199 13.95 7.53 16.90
N ALA A 200 14.43 6.30 17.03
CA ALA A 200 14.90 5.54 15.88
C ALA A 200 13.73 5.26 14.91
N VAL A 201 13.97 5.33 13.61
CA VAL A 201 12.94 5.03 12.58
C VAL A 201 12.41 3.61 12.74
N THR A 202 13.25 2.66 13.14
CA THR A 202 12.87 1.26 13.38
C THR A 202 11.95 1.06 14.60
N ASP A 203 11.88 2.03 15.52
CA ASP A 203 11.01 1.99 16.71
C ASP A 203 9.81 2.94 16.58
N GLY A 204 10.05 4.25 16.48
CA GLY A 204 8.99 5.27 16.37
C GLY A 204 8.05 5.38 17.59
N LYS A 205 8.23 4.59 18.64
CA LYS A 205 7.40 4.56 19.87
C LYS A 205 8.11 5.09 21.10
N SER A 206 9.42 4.87 21.18
CA SER A 206 10.28 5.32 22.29
C SER A 206 10.92 6.63 21.91
N TRP A 207 10.51 7.72 22.57
CA TRP A 207 10.98 9.06 22.28
C TRP A 207 11.80 9.60 23.44
N THR A 208 12.92 10.24 23.13
CA THR A 208 13.80 10.89 24.09
C THR A 208 13.80 12.39 23.84
N GLU A 209 13.49 13.18 24.86
CA GLU A 209 13.61 14.62 24.78
C GLU A 209 15.08 15.03 24.85
N LEU A 210 15.49 15.94 23.95
CA LEU A 210 16.83 16.49 23.83
C LEU A 210 16.74 18.02 23.89
N SER A 211 17.79 18.67 24.43
CA SER A 211 17.85 20.10 24.48
C SER A 211 18.19 20.70 23.12
N VAL A 212 17.58 21.85 22.80
CA VAL A 212 17.90 22.66 21.63
C VAL A 212 18.52 23.98 22.09
N SER A 213 19.62 24.36 21.47
CA SER A 213 20.34 25.62 21.77
C SER A 213 20.77 26.34 20.49
N GLY A 214 20.98 27.65 20.58
CA GLY A 214 21.48 28.47 19.46
C GLY A 214 20.40 29.02 18.53
N LEU A 215 19.16 28.51 18.53
CA LEU A 215 18.06 29.07 17.76
C LEU A 215 17.39 30.24 18.49
N PRO A 216 17.03 31.34 17.79
CA PRO A 216 16.29 32.44 18.39
C PRO A 216 14.84 32.03 18.67
N ALA A 217 14.41 32.12 19.93
CA ALA A 217 13.10 31.69 20.38
C ALA A 217 11.97 32.42 19.63
N GLY A 218 10.99 31.63 19.10
CA GLY A 218 9.82 32.16 18.41
C GLY A 218 10.06 32.77 17.02
N GLU A 219 11.30 32.75 16.51
CA GLU A 219 11.63 33.36 15.22
C GLU A 219 11.81 32.33 14.10
N VAL A 220 11.98 31.04 14.40
CA VAL A 220 12.22 29.98 13.38
C VAL A 220 10.92 29.59 12.71
N ARG A 221 10.96 29.42 11.38
CA ARG A 221 9.90 28.76 10.58
C ARG A 221 10.02 27.26 10.73
N LEU A 222 9.41 26.71 11.75
CA LEU A 222 9.60 25.32 12.14
C LEU A 222 9.24 24.35 11.00
N SER A 223 8.16 24.62 10.27
CA SER A 223 7.69 23.80 9.12
C SER A 223 8.72 23.69 7.99
N GLN A 224 9.74 24.56 7.96
CA GLN A 224 10.78 24.60 6.94
C GLN A 224 12.13 24.05 7.41
N ILE A 225 12.21 23.48 8.63
CA ILE A 225 13.39 22.71 9.03
C ILE A 225 13.53 21.51 8.09
N THR A 226 14.72 21.33 7.53
CA THR A 226 15.03 20.24 6.61
C THR A 226 16.44 19.72 6.85
N ALA A 227 16.67 18.46 6.48
CA ALA A 227 18.00 17.87 6.38
C ALA A 227 18.55 18.05 4.96
N TYR A 228 19.83 18.29 4.84
CA TYR A 228 20.54 18.33 3.57
C TYR A 228 22.00 17.93 3.81
N GLU A 229 22.47 16.94 3.06
CA GLU A 229 23.77 16.31 3.27
C GLU A 229 23.94 15.87 4.76
N ASP A 230 24.96 16.36 5.40
CA ASP A 230 25.36 16.01 6.75
C ASP A 230 24.82 16.94 7.85
N ALA A 231 23.83 17.81 7.54
CA ALA A 231 23.34 18.81 8.48
C ALA A 231 21.86 19.11 8.36
N PHE A 232 21.30 19.64 9.44
CA PHE A 232 19.99 20.27 9.47
C PHE A 232 20.12 21.76 9.16
N TYR A 233 19.10 22.33 8.52
CA TYR A 233 18.98 23.72 8.18
C TYR A 233 17.63 24.27 8.65
N ALA A 234 17.65 25.48 9.21
CA ALA A 234 16.47 26.22 9.66
C ALA A 234 16.56 27.68 9.24
N VAL A 235 15.44 28.30 8.91
CA VAL A 235 15.35 29.69 8.55
C VAL A 235 14.47 30.45 9.54
N THR A 236 14.86 31.66 9.89
CA THR A 236 14.08 32.58 10.72
C THR A 236 13.09 33.39 9.88
N THR A 237 12.09 33.97 10.52
CA THR A 237 11.17 34.95 9.90
C THR A 237 11.88 36.20 9.35
N LYS A 238 13.08 36.50 9.87
CA LYS A 238 13.93 37.59 9.41
C LYS A 238 14.86 37.19 8.24
N GLY A 239 14.88 35.91 7.86
CA GLY A 239 15.68 35.41 6.74
C GLY A 239 17.08 34.95 7.11
N PHE A 240 17.41 34.80 8.38
CA PHE A 240 18.70 34.26 8.82
C PHE A 240 18.67 32.73 8.74
N LEU A 241 19.73 32.16 8.17
CA LEU A 241 19.92 30.72 8.06
C LEU A 241 20.75 30.19 9.23
N TYR A 242 20.26 29.10 9.83
CA TYR A 242 20.97 28.37 10.87
C TYR A 242 21.21 26.92 10.39
N SER A 243 22.31 26.32 10.86
CA SER A 243 22.61 24.91 10.61
C SER A 243 23.02 24.20 11.90
N SER A 244 22.85 22.90 11.91
CA SER A 244 23.22 22.00 13.00
C SER A 244 23.62 20.63 12.45
N ALA A 245 24.74 20.06 12.93
CA ALA A 245 25.15 18.69 12.57
C ALA A 245 24.47 17.63 13.44
N ASP A 246 24.01 17.98 14.64
CA ASP A 246 23.44 17.04 15.62
C ASP A 246 21.92 17.23 15.85
N GLY A 247 21.35 18.30 15.27
CA GLY A 247 19.97 18.71 15.47
C GLY A 247 19.72 19.42 16.81
N GLN A 248 20.73 19.53 17.70
CA GLN A 248 20.63 20.10 19.05
C GLN A 248 21.29 21.46 19.15
N THR A 249 22.52 21.57 18.64
CA THR A 249 23.33 22.78 18.70
C THR A 249 23.31 23.50 17.36
N TRP A 250 22.70 24.66 17.31
CA TRP A 250 22.51 25.43 16.10
C TRP A 250 23.42 26.66 16.05
N SER A 251 23.95 26.95 14.88
CA SER A 251 24.79 28.11 14.63
C SER A 251 24.30 28.88 13.40
N LEU A 252 24.44 30.20 13.47
CA LEU A 252 24.18 31.07 12.32
C LEU A 252 25.14 30.71 11.18
N VAL A 253 24.61 30.53 9.98
CA VAL A 253 25.43 30.35 8.78
C VAL A 253 25.90 31.70 8.31
N GLU A 254 27.20 31.99 8.52
CA GLU A 254 27.80 33.24 8.11
C GLU A 254 27.81 33.37 6.57
N ASN A 255 27.60 34.59 6.07
CA ASN A 255 27.57 34.91 4.64
C ASN A 255 26.45 34.21 3.81
N ALA A 256 25.49 33.60 4.47
CA ALA A 256 24.27 33.13 3.75
C ALA A 256 23.49 34.37 3.24
N PRO A 257 22.86 34.26 2.05
CA PRO A 257 21.95 35.31 1.60
C PRO A 257 20.72 35.37 2.54
N VAL A 258 19.93 36.43 2.43
CA VAL A 258 18.67 36.53 3.15
C VAL A 258 17.69 35.53 2.55
N ILE A 259 17.32 34.49 3.30
CA ILE A 259 16.46 33.40 2.87
C ILE A 259 15.00 33.71 3.21
N LYS A 260 14.14 33.79 2.20
CA LYS A 260 12.72 34.02 2.40
C LYS A 260 11.96 32.73 2.74
N ALA A 261 12.36 31.61 2.16
CA ALA A 261 11.82 30.27 2.42
C ALA A 261 12.86 29.20 2.07
N ILE A 262 12.98 28.15 2.88
CA ILE A 262 13.61 26.89 2.49
C ILE A 262 12.53 26.03 1.84
N LEU A 263 12.76 25.58 0.61
CA LEU A 263 11.78 24.81 -0.17
C LEU A 263 11.94 23.29 0.03
N GLY A 264 13.15 22.85 0.32
CA GLY A 264 13.51 21.44 0.54
C GLY A 264 14.84 21.07 -0.10
N ALA A 265 15.29 19.86 0.14
CA ALA A 265 16.47 19.31 -0.51
C ALA A 265 16.07 18.57 -1.80
N ILE A 266 16.90 18.69 -2.85
CA ILE A 266 16.90 17.79 -4.00
C ILE A 266 17.90 16.70 -3.63
N ASP A 267 17.40 15.53 -3.25
CA ASP A 267 18.22 14.40 -2.83
C ASP A 267 18.40 13.45 -4.02
N VAL A 268 19.65 13.22 -4.39
CA VAL A 268 20.00 12.41 -5.57
C VAL A 268 20.55 11.08 -5.09
N ASP A 269 19.81 10.02 -5.34
CA ASP A 269 20.23 8.66 -5.08
C ASP A 269 21.45 8.27 -5.96
N ASP A 270 22.47 7.68 -5.35
CA ASP A 270 23.70 7.25 -6.02
C ASP A 270 23.48 6.24 -7.17
N ASP A 271 22.39 5.48 -7.11
CA ASP A 271 22.01 4.51 -8.15
C ASP A 271 21.54 5.16 -9.47
N PHE A 272 21.20 6.45 -9.48
CA PHE A 272 20.72 7.20 -10.64
C PHE A 272 21.83 7.86 -11.50
N THR A 273 23.07 7.49 -11.32
CA THR A 273 24.24 8.13 -11.94
C THR A 273 24.52 7.79 -13.42
N ALA A 274 23.62 7.12 -14.13
CA ALA A 274 23.93 6.58 -15.48
C ALA A 274 24.05 7.63 -16.62
N ALA A 275 23.74 8.92 -16.40
CA ALA A 275 23.74 9.92 -17.47
C ALA A 275 24.33 11.30 -17.10
N GLY A 276 25.29 11.35 -16.19
CA GLY A 276 25.86 12.60 -15.70
C GLY A 276 25.27 12.96 -14.33
N LYS A 277 26.11 13.00 -13.32
CA LYS A 277 25.75 13.22 -11.92
C LYS A 277 24.92 14.50 -11.80
N GLN A 278 23.63 14.36 -11.47
CA GLN A 278 22.83 15.48 -11.03
C GLN A 278 23.34 15.83 -9.63
N PRO A 279 23.74 17.09 -9.34
CA PRO A 279 24.14 17.48 -7.99
C PRO A 279 22.93 17.54 -7.08
N SER A 280 23.09 17.14 -5.82
CA SER A 280 22.13 17.46 -4.77
C SER A 280 22.14 18.96 -4.46
N ALA A 281 21.02 19.47 -3.93
CA ALA A 281 20.89 20.89 -3.67
C ALA A 281 19.87 21.18 -2.56
N LEU A 282 20.17 22.14 -1.68
CA LEU A 282 19.19 22.74 -0.80
C LEU A 282 18.53 23.92 -1.50
N SER A 283 17.27 23.77 -1.90
CA SER A 283 16.54 24.79 -2.62
C SER A 283 15.86 25.79 -1.69
N ALA A 284 15.91 27.07 -2.06
CA ALA A 284 15.37 28.16 -1.28
C ALA A 284 14.84 29.31 -2.16
N VAL A 285 14.13 30.25 -1.54
CA VAL A 285 13.85 31.56 -2.12
C VAL A 285 14.71 32.61 -1.40
N ILE A 286 15.46 33.36 -2.18
CA ILE A 286 16.38 34.40 -1.72
C ILE A 286 15.76 35.79 -1.87
N ASP A 287 15.88 36.65 -0.87
CA ASP A 287 15.47 38.04 -0.93
C ASP A 287 16.69 38.94 -1.25
N LYS A 288 16.68 39.53 -2.44
CA LYS A 288 17.69 40.47 -2.92
C LYS A 288 17.17 41.90 -2.82
N ASN A 289 17.18 42.46 -1.64
CA ASN A 289 16.68 43.82 -1.39
C ASN A 289 15.25 44.07 -1.86
N GLY A 290 14.37 43.10 -1.59
CA GLY A 290 12.96 43.13 -1.97
C GLY A 290 12.63 42.43 -3.31
N THR A 291 13.64 42.02 -4.06
CA THR A 291 13.43 41.16 -5.25
C THR A 291 13.62 39.70 -4.89
N LEU A 292 12.60 38.91 -5.05
CA LEU A 292 12.63 37.46 -4.75
C LEU A 292 13.09 36.65 -5.96
N VAL A 293 14.10 35.83 -5.73
CA VAL A 293 14.65 34.89 -6.74
C VAL A 293 14.70 33.51 -6.17
N TYR A 294 14.60 32.49 -7.02
CA TYR A 294 14.97 31.15 -6.60
C TYR A 294 16.48 31.08 -6.35
N GLY A 295 16.88 30.15 -5.50
CA GLY A 295 18.27 29.90 -5.24
C GLY A 295 18.46 28.52 -4.65
N TYR A 296 19.72 28.09 -4.64
CA TYR A 296 20.08 26.81 -4.08
C TYR A 296 21.50 26.86 -3.50
N MET A 297 21.70 26.07 -2.46
CA MET A 297 23.03 25.79 -1.92
C MET A 297 23.48 24.42 -2.45
N ASN A 298 24.68 24.37 -3.05
CA ASN A 298 25.26 23.14 -3.60
C ASN A 298 25.97 22.31 -2.50
N GLU A 299 26.49 21.13 -2.86
CA GLU A 299 27.26 20.25 -1.99
C GLU A 299 28.50 20.93 -1.39
N ALA A 300 29.10 21.90 -2.07
CA ALA A 300 30.22 22.70 -1.58
C ALA A 300 29.79 23.81 -0.59
N LYS A 301 28.49 23.86 -0.19
CA LYS A 301 27.86 24.86 0.66
C LYS A 301 27.91 26.30 0.06
N GLU A 302 27.99 26.40 -1.27
CA GLU A 302 27.95 27.66 -2.00
C GLU A 302 26.55 27.99 -2.48
N TRP A 303 26.12 29.25 -2.27
CA TRP A 303 24.83 29.73 -2.74
C TRP A 303 24.87 30.18 -4.19
N ASN A 304 23.91 29.73 -4.96
CA ASN A 304 23.71 30.06 -6.36
C ASN A 304 22.32 30.64 -6.57
N GLU A 305 22.20 31.60 -7.47
CA GLU A 305 20.94 32.24 -7.80
C GLU A 305 20.32 31.61 -9.06
N GLY A 306 18.99 31.53 -9.07
CA GLY A 306 18.19 31.09 -10.19
C GLY A 306 17.37 32.22 -10.81
N THR A 307 16.22 31.90 -11.35
CA THR A 307 15.31 32.85 -11.98
C THR A 307 14.51 33.65 -10.95
N LEU A 308 13.85 34.71 -11.42
CA LEU A 308 12.89 35.47 -10.62
C LEU A 308 11.76 34.56 -10.12
N LEU A 309 11.30 34.84 -8.88
CA LEU A 309 10.17 34.11 -8.31
C LEU A 309 8.91 34.28 -9.16
N ASN A 310 8.27 33.19 -9.50
CA ASN A 310 7.00 33.18 -10.22
C ASN A 310 5.85 33.74 -9.35
N GLU A 311 4.89 34.38 -9.99
CA GLU A 311 3.67 34.82 -9.33
C GLU A 311 2.85 33.61 -8.81
N GLY A 312 2.30 33.72 -7.59
CA GLY A 312 1.53 32.64 -6.96
C GLY A 312 2.38 31.47 -6.46
N PHE A 313 3.73 31.55 -6.48
CA PHE A 313 4.58 30.53 -5.89
C PHE A 313 4.49 30.57 -4.36
N PRO A 314 4.25 29.43 -3.67
CA PRO A 314 4.09 29.41 -2.22
C PRO A 314 5.41 29.58 -1.48
N LEU A 315 5.38 30.34 -0.38
CA LEU A 315 6.53 30.61 0.50
C LEU A 315 6.37 30.02 1.90
N THR A 316 5.13 29.72 2.31
CA THR A 316 4.83 29.14 3.63
C THR A 316 3.67 28.17 3.55
N GLY A 317 3.57 27.25 4.51
CA GLY A 317 2.46 26.30 4.61
C GLY A 317 2.32 25.33 3.44
N PHE A 318 3.31 25.24 2.59
CA PHE A 318 3.34 24.27 1.48
C PHE A 318 3.74 22.88 1.97
N GLY A 319 3.30 21.82 1.27
CA GLY A 319 3.89 20.50 1.33
C GLY A 319 5.05 20.40 0.35
N ASN A 320 6.10 19.68 0.72
CA ASN A 320 7.24 19.43 -0.16
C ASN A 320 7.60 17.94 -0.18
N LEU A 321 8.20 17.52 -1.29
CA LEU A 321 8.64 16.14 -1.50
C LEU A 321 9.81 16.11 -2.46
N SER A 322 10.92 15.50 -2.05
CA SER A 322 11.96 15.05 -2.98
C SER A 322 11.57 13.66 -3.48
N TYR A 323 11.56 13.46 -4.79
CA TYR A 323 11.19 12.19 -5.41
C TYR A 323 11.97 11.94 -6.70
N ASN A 324 12.12 10.68 -7.06
CA ASN A 324 12.79 10.29 -8.29
C ASN A 324 11.77 10.16 -9.43
N SER A 325 11.98 10.90 -10.52
CA SER A 325 11.19 10.81 -11.74
C SER A 325 12.07 10.41 -12.91
N MET A 326 11.83 9.22 -13.45
CA MET A 326 12.65 8.63 -14.52
C MET A 326 14.14 8.49 -14.11
N PHE A 327 14.98 9.47 -14.49
CA PHE A 327 16.42 9.45 -14.25
C PHE A 327 16.92 10.66 -13.46
N ARG A 328 16.01 11.38 -12.82
CA ARG A 328 16.32 12.60 -12.06
C ARG A 328 15.56 12.70 -10.77
N ALA A 329 16.26 13.14 -9.73
CA ALA A 329 15.62 13.62 -8.53
C ALA A 329 14.91 14.95 -8.81
N ARG A 330 13.75 15.14 -8.23
CA ARG A 330 12.95 16.36 -8.32
C ARG A 330 12.47 16.80 -6.96
N LEU A 331 12.37 18.09 -6.76
CA LEU A 331 11.70 18.67 -5.63
C LEU A 331 10.34 19.20 -6.08
N LEU A 332 9.29 18.72 -5.44
CA LEU A 332 7.91 19.16 -5.61
C LEU A 332 7.50 20.06 -4.45
N VAL A 333 6.75 21.11 -4.73
CA VAL A 333 6.10 22.00 -3.75
C VAL A 333 4.63 22.11 -4.13
N VAL A 334 3.73 21.90 -3.16
CA VAL A 334 2.26 21.86 -3.41
C VAL A 334 1.55 22.75 -2.40
N ALA A 335 0.57 23.51 -2.90
CA ALA A 335 -0.31 24.37 -2.12
C ALA A 335 0.47 25.40 -1.25
N GLY A 336 -0.13 25.94 -0.19
CA GLY A 336 0.53 26.91 0.71
C GLY A 336 0.12 28.35 0.47
N ARG A 337 0.92 29.30 1.01
CA ARG A 337 0.67 30.74 0.86
C ARG A 337 1.79 31.41 0.07
N ASP A 338 1.40 32.27 -0.85
CA ASP A 338 2.32 33.05 -1.67
C ASP A 338 2.93 34.26 -0.89
N LYS A 339 3.69 35.10 -1.61
CA LYS A 339 4.30 36.31 -1.06
C LYS A 339 3.29 37.33 -0.52
N ASP A 340 2.07 37.30 -1.02
CA ASP A 340 0.95 38.19 -0.63
C ASP A 340 0.05 37.55 0.43
N ASN A 341 0.50 36.43 1.01
CA ASN A 341 -0.21 35.64 2.03
C ASN A 341 -1.54 35.04 1.54
N LYS A 342 -1.70 34.86 0.22
CA LYS A 342 -2.85 34.22 -0.38
C LYS A 342 -2.63 32.71 -0.46
N LEU A 343 -3.67 31.95 -0.14
CA LEU A 343 -3.64 30.48 -0.32
C LEU A 343 -3.60 30.12 -1.80
N THR A 344 -2.86 29.06 -2.09
CA THR A 344 -2.73 28.50 -3.43
C THR A 344 -3.20 27.04 -3.47
N ASN A 345 -3.52 26.55 -4.67
CA ASN A 345 -3.77 25.14 -4.98
C ASN A 345 -2.88 24.69 -6.13
N THR A 346 -1.70 25.30 -6.25
CA THR A 346 -0.74 25.03 -7.33
C THR A 346 0.28 23.96 -6.92
N ALA A 347 0.80 23.26 -7.91
CA ALA A 347 1.96 22.38 -7.75
C ALA A 347 3.11 22.87 -8.64
N TRP A 348 4.31 22.86 -8.10
CA TRP A 348 5.53 23.31 -8.76
C TRP A 348 6.65 22.30 -8.55
N ALA A 349 7.49 22.11 -9.57
CA ALA A 349 8.64 21.22 -9.46
C ALA A 349 9.90 21.82 -10.09
N THR A 350 11.03 21.38 -9.58
CA THR A 350 12.37 21.69 -10.10
C THR A 350 13.25 20.45 -10.02
N ASP A 351 14.24 20.36 -10.89
CA ASP A 351 15.32 19.36 -10.85
C ASP A 351 16.70 19.99 -10.56
N ASP A 352 16.79 21.31 -10.44
CA ASP A 352 18.06 22.03 -10.23
C ASP A 352 18.00 23.17 -9.21
N GLY A 353 16.82 23.48 -8.66
CA GLY A 353 16.61 24.61 -7.75
C GLY A 353 16.69 25.99 -8.37
N LYS A 354 17.00 26.11 -9.67
CA LYS A 354 17.18 27.41 -10.39
C LYS A 354 15.93 27.87 -11.08
N VAL A 355 15.23 26.91 -11.70
CA VAL A 355 14.03 27.15 -12.48
C VAL A 355 12.93 26.22 -11.97
N TRP A 356 11.76 26.79 -11.78
CA TRP A 356 10.59 26.05 -11.33
C TRP A 356 9.50 26.02 -12.38
N ALA A 357 9.00 24.85 -12.67
CA ALA A 357 7.88 24.63 -13.56
C ALA A 357 6.58 24.53 -12.76
N LYS A 358 5.56 25.29 -13.15
CA LYS A 358 4.19 25.11 -12.65
C LYS A 358 3.60 23.88 -13.31
N LEU A 359 3.26 22.88 -12.52
CA LEU A 359 2.70 21.60 -12.99
C LEU A 359 1.17 21.61 -12.96
N THR A 360 0.59 22.14 -11.90
CA THR A 360 -0.85 22.27 -11.70
C THR A 360 -1.18 23.71 -11.40
N ASP A 361 -2.20 24.25 -12.02
CA ASP A 361 -2.66 25.64 -11.81
C ASP A 361 -4.03 25.68 -11.10
N ASP A 362 -4.48 26.90 -10.81
CA ASP A 362 -5.71 27.17 -10.08
C ASP A 362 -6.96 26.61 -10.77
N GLU A 363 -6.93 26.42 -12.09
CA GLU A 363 -8.08 25.97 -12.87
C GLU A 363 -8.14 24.44 -12.99
N THR A 364 -6.97 23.78 -12.97
CA THR A 364 -6.85 22.34 -13.18
C THR A 364 -6.72 21.54 -11.88
N ALA A 365 -6.43 22.19 -10.75
CA ALA A 365 -6.33 21.54 -9.44
C ALA A 365 -7.70 20.99 -8.99
N PRO A 366 -7.82 19.70 -8.64
CA PRO A 366 -9.06 19.13 -8.13
C PRO A 366 -9.28 19.41 -6.63
N PHE A 367 -8.37 20.12 -5.99
CA PHE A 367 -8.41 20.44 -4.56
C PHE A 367 -8.46 21.95 -4.33
N ASP A 368 -9.06 22.34 -3.22
CA ASP A 368 -9.19 23.74 -2.80
C ASP A 368 -7.84 24.39 -2.50
N LYS A 369 -7.80 25.73 -2.53
CA LYS A 369 -6.68 26.53 -2.01
C LYS A 369 -6.52 26.26 -0.53
N GLN A 370 -5.31 25.86 -0.12
CA GLN A 370 -5.06 25.35 1.23
C GLN A 370 -3.59 25.47 1.64
N GLU A 371 -3.34 25.30 2.92
CA GLU A 371 -2.00 25.24 3.50
C GLU A 371 -1.86 24.06 4.45
N GLY A 372 -0.61 23.66 4.74
CA GLY A 372 -0.34 22.58 5.67
C GLY A 372 -0.65 21.21 5.11
N VAL A 373 -0.59 21.02 3.78
CA VAL A 373 -0.71 19.71 3.15
C VAL A 373 0.52 18.85 3.47
N ALA A 374 0.32 17.53 3.61
CA ALA A 374 1.41 16.57 3.76
C ALA A 374 1.55 15.76 2.47
N VAL A 375 2.78 15.64 1.95
CA VAL A 375 3.04 15.01 0.65
C VAL A 375 4.11 13.93 0.81
N ALA A 376 3.86 12.76 0.25
CA ALA A 376 4.81 11.64 0.26
C ALA A 376 4.71 10.81 -1.02
N GLU A 377 5.81 10.18 -1.43
CA GLU A 377 5.79 9.11 -2.42
C GLU A 377 5.45 7.80 -1.74
N TYR A 378 4.44 7.11 -2.27
CA TYR A 378 3.98 5.84 -1.74
C TYR A 378 3.34 5.02 -2.85
N ASP A 379 3.71 3.74 -2.97
CA ASP A 379 3.12 2.82 -3.94
C ASP A 379 3.15 3.36 -5.39
N ASP A 380 4.33 3.86 -5.81
CA ASP A 380 4.60 4.46 -7.13
C ASP A 380 3.70 5.66 -7.49
N LYS A 381 3.19 6.35 -6.47
CA LYS A 381 2.32 7.53 -6.62
C LYS A 381 2.71 8.59 -5.61
N ILE A 382 2.41 9.83 -5.92
CA ILE A 382 2.48 10.91 -4.95
C ILE A 382 1.14 11.00 -4.23
N PHE A 383 1.16 10.84 -2.91
CA PHE A 383 0.04 11.04 -2.01
C PHE A 383 0.11 12.44 -1.43
N MET A 384 -1.01 13.16 -1.45
CA MET A 384 -1.20 14.42 -0.74
C MET A 384 -2.37 14.27 0.22
N LEU A 385 -2.10 14.33 1.51
CA LEU A 385 -3.13 14.53 2.52
C LEU A 385 -3.47 16.02 2.57
N SER A 386 -4.75 16.35 2.48
CA SER A 386 -5.25 17.72 2.48
C SER A 386 -4.88 18.49 3.76
N GLY A 387 -4.79 19.80 3.62
CA GLY A 387 -4.47 20.73 4.69
C GLY A 387 -5.71 21.50 5.21
N ILE A 388 -5.48 22.78 5.45
CA ILE A 388 -6.49 23.72 5.98
C ILE A 388 -6.81 24.75 4.90
N ASN A 389 -8.09 24.91 4.56
CA ASN A 389 -8.54 25.86 3.56
C ASN A 389 -8.70 27.28 4.13
N GLU A 390 -9.15 28.23 3.29
CA GLU A 390 -9.31 29.64 3.64
C GLU A 390 -10.32 29.88 4.78
N ALA A 391 -11.31 29.01 4.92
CA ALA A 391 -12.26 29.04 6.04
C ALA A 391 -11.70 28.49 7.36
N GLY A 392 -10.43 28.07 7.40
CA GLY A 392 -9.83 27.44 8.55
C GLY A 392 -10.26 25.98 8.78
N LYS A 393 -10.94 25.37 7.80
CA LYS A 393 -11.42 24.01 7.88
C LYS A 393 -10.36 23.05 7.36
N ALA A 394 -9.99 22.07 8.19
CA ALA A 394 -9.14 20.95 7.80
C ALA A 394 -9.96 19.90 7.04
N SER A 395 -9.30 19.18 6.09
CA SER A 395 -9.85 18.04 5.41
C SER A 395 -9.03 16.77 5.70
N SER A 396 -9.65 15.60 5.55
CA SER A 396 -8.99 14.30 5.56
C SER A 396 -8.91 13.67 4.17
N ASP A 397 -9.21 14.42 3.12
CA ASP A 397 -9.16 13.96 1.75
C ASP A 397 -7.72 13.62 1.35
N ILE A 398 -7.57 12.52 0.63
CA ILE A 398 -6.30 12.09 0.05
C ILE A 398 -6.37 12.29 -1.46
N TYR A 399 -5.44 13.02 -2.02
CA TYR A 399 -5.26 13.18 -3.46
C TYR A 399 -4.04 12.41 -3.93
N LEU A 400 -4.15 11.81 -5.11
CA LEU A 400 -3.12 10.99 -5.73
C LEU A 400 -2.68 11.59 -7.05
N SER A 401 -1.37 11.61 -7.29
CA SER A 401 -0.78 11.87 -8.61
C SER A 401 0.07 10.69 -9.05
N ARG A 402 -0.08 10.29 -10.31
CA ARG A 402 0.68 9.19 -10.94
C ARG A 402 1.71 9.69 -11.95
N ASP A 403 1.81 10.99 -12.13
CA ASP A 403 2.63 11.64 -13.15
C ASP A 403 3.51 12.75 -12.57
N GLY A 404 3.92 12.58 -11.31
CA GLY A 404 4.87 13.48 -10.66
C GLY A 404 4.30 14.83 -10.29
N GLY A 405 3.02 14.92 -9.94
CA GLY A 405 2.37 16.15 -9.49
C GLY A 405 1.73 16.99 -10.59
N VAL A 406 1.64 16.48 -11.83
CA VAL A 406 0.99 17.18 -12.96
C VAL A 406 -0.53 17.08 -12.86
N ASN A 407 -1.04 15.86 -12.76
CA ASN A 407 -2.47 15.62 -12.59
C ASN A 407 -2.74 14.98 -11.23
N TRP A 408 -3.80 15.43 -10.59
CA TRP A 408 -4.25 14.94 -9.31
C TRP A 408 -5.67 14.41 -9.39
N SER A 409 -5.98 13.42 -8.58
CA SER A 409 -7.35 12.90 -8.42
C SER A 409 -7.62 12.60 -6.95
N LEU A 410 -8.86 12.83 -6.51
CA LEU A 410 -9.30 12.33 -5.22
C LEU A 410 -9.16 10.81 -5.20
N SER A 411 -8.66 10.25 -4.11
CA SER A 411 -8.55 8.80 -3.93
C SER A 411 -9.93 8.14 -3.93
N ASP A 412 -9.95 6.84 -4.24
CA ASP A 412 -11.17 6.06 -4.17
C ASP A 412 -11.55 5.69 -2.72
N THR A 413 -12.65 4.96 -2.56
CA THR A 413 -13.18 4.55 -1.25
C THR A 413 -12.29 3.55 -0.49
N LEU A 414 -11.29 2.97 -1.14
CA LEU A 414 -10.36 2.02 -0.52
C LEU A 414 -9.16 2.73 0.13
N VAL A 415 -8.81 3.92 -0.37
CA VAL A 415 -7.66 4.70 0.11
C VAL A 415 -8.17 5.97 0.79
N VAL A 416 -8.71 5.82 1.97
CA VAL A 416 -9.29 6.91 2.77
C VAL A 416 -8.80 6.86 4.20
N MET A 417 -8.87 7.99 4.91
CA MET A 417 -8.65 8.02 6.35
C MET A 417 -9.84 7.38 7.07
N PRO A 418 -9.60 6.66 8.20
CA PRO A 418 -10.68 6.04 8.97
C PRO A 418 -11.57 7.10 9.65
N GLN A 419 -12.77 6.69 10.04
CA GLN A 419 -13.78 7.61 10.60
C GLN A 419 -13.31 8.30 11.89
N GLU A 420 -12.50 7.63 12.69
CA GLU A 420 -11.92 8.16 13.94
C GLU A 420 -10.76 9.15 13.70
N PHE A 421 -10.25 9.24 12.48
CA PHE A 421 -9.20 10.19 12.15
C PHE A 421 -9.75 11.61 12.16
N LYS A 422 -9.13 12.46 12.95
CA LYS A 422 -9.48 13.89 12.97
C LYS A 422 -8.78 14.61 11.83
N ALA A 423 -9.56 15.22 10.94
CA ALA A 423 -9.07 16.02 9.84
C ALA A 423 -8.11 17.12 10.33
N ARG A 424 -6.95 17.24 9.66
CA ARG A 424 -5.86 18.09 10.14
C ARG A 424 -4.97 18.59 9.00
N GLY A 425 -4.32 19.72 9.19
CA GLY A 425 -3.22 20.20 8.37
C GLY A 425 -1.93 20.31 9.17
N PHE A 426 -0.82 20.64 8.51
CA PHE A 426 0.52 20.81 9.09
C PHE A 426 1.08 19.54 9.74
N SER A 427 0.68 18.37 9.28
CA SER A 427 1.29 17.11 9.67
C SER A 427 2.61 16.90 8.93
N SER A 428 3.58 16.28 9.59
CA SER A 428 4.74 15.71 8.90
C SER A 428 4.42 14.28 8.47
N ILE A 429 4.91 13.88 7.30
CA ILE A 429 4.66 12.56 6.72
C ILE A 429 5.98 11.87 6.38
N TYR A 430 6.06 10.57 6.58
CA TYR A 430 7.21 9.73 6.24
C TYR A 430 6.75 8.35 5.82
N VAL A 431 7.45 7.76 4.86
CA VAL A 431 7.21 6.39 4.40
C VAL A 431 8.47 5.58 4.68
N ASP A 432 8.33 4.47 5.39
CA ASP A 432 9.46 3.59 5.70
C ASP A 432 9.71 2.55 4.60
N LYS A 433 10.83 1.84 4.71
CA LYS A 433 11.24 0.77 3.77
C LYS A 433 10.28 -0.43 3.73
N ASP A 434 9.43 -0.59 4.75
CA ASP A 434 8.44 -1.66 4.83
C ASP A 434 7.08 -1.22 4.28
N ASN A 435 7.04 -0.08 3.56
CA ASN A 435 5.85 0.55 2.99
C ASN A 435 4.77 0.89 4.04
N TYR A 436 5.19 1.33 5.23
CA TYR A 436 4.29 2.00 6.16
C TYR A 436 4.42 3.51 6.02
N MET A 437 3.28 4.17 5.92
CA MET A 437 3.18 5.62 5.94
C MET A 437 2.89 6.09 7.37
N TYR A 438 3.72 6.99 7.89
CA TYR A 438 3.58 7.59 9.21
C TYR A 438 3.16 9.05 9.06
N LEU A 439 2.14 9.43 9.82
CA LEU A 439 1.64 10.80 9.87
C LEU A 439 1.77 11.32 11.30
N PHE A 440 2.57 12.35 11.47
CA PHE A 440 2.91 12.95 12.77
C PHE A 440 2.08 14.20 13.00
N GLY A 441 1.53 14.36 14.19
CA GLY A 441 0.91 15.56 14.69
C GLY A 441 -0.19 16.15 13.81
N GLY A 442 -0.03 17.43 13.49
CA GLY A 442 -0.98 18.22 12.72
C GLY A 442 -2.02 18.96 13.57
N LYS A 443 -2.70 19.93 12.97
CA LYS A 443 -3.69 20.81 13.63
C LYS A 443 -5.09 20.55 13.09
N GLU A 444 -6.05 20.40 14.00
CA GLU A 444 -7.47 20.29 13.65
C GLU A 444 -8.04 21.62 13.16
N THR A 445 -9.24 21.59 12.61
CA THR A 445 -10.02 22.78 12.27
C THR A 445 -10.06 23.77 13.43
N ASN A 446 -9.66 25.02 13.18
CA ASN A 446 -9.66 26.11 14.15
C ASN A 446 -8.84 25.82 15.45
N SER A 447 -7.95 24.83 15.43
CA SER A 447 -7.08 24.54 16.56
C SER A 447 -5.75 25.32 16.45
N SER A 448 -5.30 25.87 17.57
CA SER A 448 -3.97 26.45 17.70
C SER A 448 -2.92 25.42 18.12
N ASN A 449 -3.35 24.24 18.57
CA ASN A 449 -2.47 23.21 19.12
C ASN A 449 -2.33 22.03 18.15
N VAL A 450 -1.15 21.43 18.16
CA VAL A 450 -0.83 20.19 17.44
C VAL A 450 -1.38 18.99 18.19
N LEU A 451 -1.89 18.00 17.47
CA LEU A 451 -2.31 16.72 18.02
C LEU A 451 -1.08 15.87 18.39
N ASN A 452 -1.01 15.44 19.64
CA ASN A 452 0.11 14.67 20.17
C ASN A 452 -0.04 13.17 19.87
N GLN A 453 -0.01 12.82 18.58
CA GLN A 453 -0.19 11.43 18.13
C GLN A 453 0.48 11.16 16.78
N ILE A 454 0.83 9.90 16.55
CA ILE A 454 1.31 9.38 15.26
C ILE A 454 0.29 8.36 14.75
N TRP A 455 -0.11 8.52 13.49
CA TRP A 455 -0.86 7.53 12.75
C TRP A 455 0.06 6.75 11.84
N ARG A 456 -0.25 5.46 11.65
CA ARG A 456 0.46 4.61 10.70
C ARG A 456 -0.53 3.92 9.78
N GLY A 457 -0.27 4.01 8.47
CA GLY A 457 -1.10 3.39 7.44
C GLY A 457 -0.30 2.51 6.51
N ARG A 458 -0.99 1.53 5.90
CA ARG A 458 -0.43 0.68 4.87
C ARG A 458 -1.51 0.19 3.93
N ILE A 459 -1.22 0.11 2.63
CA ILE A 459 -2.09 -0.57 1.67
C ILE A 459 -1.96 -2.08 1.84
N ASN A 460 -3.10 -2.77 1.98
CA ASN A 460 -3.14 -4.22 1.99
C ASN A 460 -2.81 -4.75 0.59
N ARG A 461 -1.67 -5.44 0.46
CA ARG A 461 -1.36 -6.22 -0.72
C ARG A 461 -1.64 -7.69 -0.44
N LEU A 462 -2.26 -8.37 -1.39
CA LEU A 462 -2.33 -9.82 -1.35
C LEU A 462 -0.91 -10.33 -1.54
N GLY A 463 -0.38 -11.04 -0.53
CA GLY A 463 0.85 -11.78 -0.70
C GLY A 463 0.63 -12.91 -1.70
N PHE A 464 1.46 -13.00 -2.71
CA PHE A 464 1.52 -14.17 -3.60
C PHE A 464 2.47 -15.19 -3.00
#